data_a1e778a6240c792ae356c0cd76dbed26
#
_entry.id   a1e778a6240c792ae356c0cd76dbed26
#
_cell.length_a   1.000
_cell.length_b   1.000
_cell.length_c   1.000
_cell.angle_alpha   90.00
_cell.angle_beta   90.00
_cell.angle_gamma   90.00
#
_symmetry.space_group_name_H-M   'P 1'
#
loop_
_entity.id
_entity.type
_entity.pdbx_description
1 polymer ?
#
loop_
_entity_poly.entity_id
_entity_poly.type
_entity_poly.pdbx_seq_one_letter_code
_entity_poly.pdbx_strand_id
1 'polypeptide(L)'
;MNYTYSTAMASKEDRNGMTVQSALQKPCASLLQEVLRQYIPETDMHKVLNDPANKQLMERHLNKEQKSILYSQTGVFNGSYAQFDVSLLYRLIRNLTRIHDHKTGWGNEPDITDNSIAANIERIRILRNTYAHCSTSHLPEKEFEQVWKNIISCICGIERTLPGQSTKFEDGAKEILNAAKTQEDLGENLTKCKGNLSHFM
;
A
#
# COMPACT_ATOMS: atom_id res chain seq x y z
N MET A 1 41.02 -16.43 -2.71
CA MET A 1 40.06 -15.65 -3.52
C MET A 1 39.25 -14.79 -2.57
N ASN A 2 39.58 -13.50 -2.47
CA ASN A 2 38.84 -12.58 -1.61
C ASN A 2 37.65 -12.05 -2.42
N TYR A 3 36.46 -12.52 -2.07
CA TYR A 3 35.22 -11.92 -2.57
C TYR A 3 34.97 -10.61 -1.83
N THR A 4 35.37 -9.50 -2.45
CA THR A 4 34.93 -8.18 -2.01
C THR A 4 33.44 -8.02 -2.38
N TYR A 5 32.57 -8.20 -1.39
CA TYR A 5 31.17 -7.77 -1.52
C TYR A 5 31.16 -6.24 -1.59
N SER A 6 31.11 -5.69 -2.80
CA SER A 6 30.74 -4.31 -3.00
C SER A 6 29.23 -4.20 -2.69
N THR A 7 28.90 -3.78 -1.49
CA THR A 7 27.55 -3.30 -1.17
C THR A 7 27.39 -1.95 -1.86
N ALA A 8 27.01 -2.00 -3.15
CA ALA A 8 26.60 -0.78 -3.85
C ALA A 8 25.39 -0.21 -3.07
N MET A 9 25.52 1.02 -2.59
CA MET A 9 24.39 1.72 -1.96
C MET A 9 23.30 1.92 -3.01
N ALA A 10 22.05 1.65 -2.65
CA ALA A 10 20.92 1.87 -3.53
C ALA A 10 20.93 3.30 -4.09
N SER A 11 20.65 3.47 -5.38
CA SER A 11 20.54 4.80 -5.99
C SER A 11 19.40 5.60 -5.36
N LYS A 12 19.37 6.92 -5.61
CA LYS A 12 18.27 7.77 -5.15
C LYS A 12 16.93 7.27 -5.72
N GLU A 13 16.94 6.95 -7.00
CA GLU A 13 15.75 6.45 -7.70
C GLU A 13 15.27 5.09 -7.15
N ASP A 14 16.20 4.22 -6.76
CA ASP A 14 15.87 2.94 -6.13
C ASP A 14 15.24 3.16 -4.74
N ARG A 15 15.80 4.09 -3.96
CA ARG A 15 15.21 4.48 -2.66
C ARG A 15 13.83 5.08 -2.82
N ASN A 16 13.60 5.93 -3.82
CA ASN A 16 12.29 6.49 -4.14
C ASN A 16 11.27 5.39 -4.41
N GLY A 17 11.60 4.42 -5.25
CA GLY A 17 10.72 3.29 -5.53
C GLY A 17 10.42 2.44 -4.30
N MET A 18 11.44 2.14 -3.48
CA MET A 18 11.27 1.40 -2.22
C MET A 18 10.39 2.16 -1.22
N THR A 19 10.50 3.49 -1.18
CA THR A 19 9.69 4.37 -0.33
C THR A 19 8.22 4.30 -0.72
N VAL A 20 7.92 4.39 -2.02
CA VAL A 20 6.55 4.23 -2.55
C VAL A 20 5.99 2.84 -2.22
N GLN A 21 6.75 1.79 -2.47
CA GLN A 21 6.32 0.42 -2.15
C GLN A 21 6.02 0.26 -0.65
N SER A 22 6.88 0.81 0.22
CA SER A 22 6.69 0.75 1.67
C SER A 22 5.41 1.48 2.10
N ALA A 23 5.10 2.63 1.49
CA ALA A 23 3.87 3.37 1.78
C ALA A 23 2.61 2.60 1.33
N LEU A 24 2.66 1.95 0.18
CA LEU A 24 1.55 1.13 -0.32
C LEU A 24 1.34 -0.14 0.51
N GLN A 25 2.43 -0.78 0.98
CA GLN A 25 2.37 -2.02 1.76
C GLN A 25 1.98 -1.81 3.23
N LYS A 26 2.29 -0.66 3.83
CA LYS A 26 2.04 -0.40 5.26
C LYS A 26 0.89 0.59 5.48
N PRO A 27 1.07 1.92 5.41
CA PRO A 27 -0.01 2.84 5.76
C PRO A 27 -1.24 2.67 4.85
N CYS A 28 -1.09 2.47 3.53
CA CYS A 28 -2.24 2.28 2.65
C CYS A 28 -2.98 0.96 2.95
N ALA A 29 -2.27 -0.15 3.13
CA ALA A 29 -2.92 -1.41 3.48
C ALA A 29 -3.61 -1.30 4.85
N SER A 30 -2.95 -0.73 5.87
CA SER A 30 -3.53 -0.55 7.20
C SER A 30 -4.76 0.36 7.19
N LEU A 31 -4.76 1.40 6.36
CA LEU A 31 -5.91 2.28 6.14
C LEU A 31 -7.09 1.50 5.53
N LEU A 32 -6.85 0.70 4.50
CA LEU A 32 -7.90 -0.12 3.89
C LEU A 32 -8.41 -1.22 4.82
N GLN A 33 -7.55 -1.77 5.70
CA GLN A 33 -7.98 -2.67 6.77
C GLN A 33 -8.97 -1.97 7.71
N GLU A 34 -8.69 -0.72 8.07
CA GLU A 34 -9.57 0.06 8.93
C GLU A 34 -10.90 0.37 8.22
N VAL A 35 -10.86 0.76 6.94
CA VAL A 35 -12.07 0.90 6.13
C VAL A 35 -12.90 -0.39 6.15
N LEU A 36 -12.28 -1.54 5.93
CA LEU A 36 -12.99 -2.82 5.93
C LEU A 36 -13.62 -3.11 7.30
N ARG A 37 -12.90 -2.82 8.42
CA ARG A 37 -13.42 -3.02 9.79
C ARG A 37 -14.68 -2.20 10.08
N GLN A 38 -14.81 -1.01 9.51
CA GLN A 38 -16.00 -0.17 9.69
C GLN A 38 -17.27 -0.83 9.13
N TYR A 39 -17.13 -1.67 8.11
CA TYR A 39 -18.26 -2.35 7.46
C TYR A 39 -18.40 -3.80 7.90
N ILE A 40 -17.29 -4.47 8.13
CA ILE A 40 -17.24 -5.89 8.50
C ILE A 40 -16.17 -6.04 9.59
N PRO A 41 -16.58 -6.14 10.88
CA PRO A 41 -15.66 -6.49 11.95
C PRO A 41 -14.98 -7.84 11.69
N GLU A 42 -13.74 -8.02 12.12
CA GLU A 42 -12.97 -9.28 11.90
C GLU A 42 -13.74 -10.51 12.43
N THR A 43 -14.46 -10.33 13.54
CA THR A 43 -15.33 -11.37 14.14
C THR A 43 -16.48 -11.83 13.26
N ASP A 44 -16.94 -10.98 12.36
CA ASP A 44 -18.08 -11.27 11.49
C ASP A 44 -17.67 -11.73 10.10
N MET A 45 -16.39 -11.58 9.73
CA MET A 45 -15.88 -11.93 8.39
C MET A 45 -16.23 -13.37 8.01
N HIS A 46 -16.12 -14.32 8.94
CA HIS A 46 -16.45 -15.72 8.66
C HIS A 46 -17.92 -15.91 8.24
N LYS A 47 -18.87 -15.18 8.84
CA LYS A 47 -20.28 -15.22 8.48
C LYS A 47 -20.51 -14.64 7.10
N VAL A 48 -19.86 -13.49 6.82
CA VAL A 48 -19.95 -12.81 5.53
C VAL A 48 -19.40 -13.68 4.40
N LEU A 49 -18.25 -14.33 4.62
CA LEU A 49 -17.62 -15.22 3.63
C LEU A 49 -18.39 -16.52 3.40
N ASN A 50 -19.09 -17.03 4.40
CA ASN A 50 -19.89 -18.26 4.30
C ASN A 50 -21.32 -18.03 3.78
N ASP A 51 -21.76 -16.78 3.63
CA ASP A 51 -22.99 -16.49 2.92
C ASP A 51 -22.89 -17.00 1.48
N PRO A 52 -23.87 -17.80 0.99
CA PRO A 52 -23.78 -18.45 -0.32
C PRO A 52 -23.60 -17.48 -1.49
N ALA A 53 -24.25 -16.30 -1.45
CA ALA A 53 -24.15 -15.30 -2.49
C ALA A 53 -22.76 -14.63 -2.48
N ASN A 54 -22.25 -14.27 -1.31
CA ASN A 54 -20.92 -13.71 -1.15
C ASN A 54 -19.83 -14.72 -1.55
N LYS A 55 -19.98 -15.97 -1.14
CA LYS A 55 -19.05 -17.04 -1.51
C LYS A 55 -18.96 -17.19 -3.01
N GLN A 56 -20.09 -17.32 -3.72
CA GLN A 56 -20.14 -17.42 -5.16
C GLN A 56 -19.52 -16.19 -5.84
N LEU A 57 -19.78 -14.98 -5.31
CA LEU A 57 -19.20 -13.74 -5.82
C LEU A 57 -17.68 -13.73 -5.65
N MET A 58 -17.19 -14.06 -4.47
CA MET A 58 -15.76 -14.03 -4.16
C MET A 58 -14.98 -15.12 -4.90
N GLU A 59 -15.56 -16.30 -5.14
CA GLU A 59 -14.92 -17.36 -5.93
C GLU A 59 -14.51 -16.91 -7.33
N ARG A 60 -15.23 -15.98 -7.94
CA ARG A 60 -14.93 -15.41 -9.27
C ARG A 60 -13.84 -14.35 -9.24
N HIS A 61 -13.66 -13.69 -8.11
CA HIS A 61 -12.78 -12.52 -7.99
C HIS A 61 -11.46 -12.81 -7.27
N LEU A 62 -11.34 -13.94 -6.57
CA LEU A 62 -10.13 -14.28 -5.81
C LEU A 62 -9.24 -15.24 -6.57
N ASN A 63 -7.92 -15.03 -6.49
CA ASN A 63 -6.93 -16.01 -6.92
C ASN A 63 -6.76 -17.12 -5.87
N LYS A 64 -5.96 -18.16 -6.20
CA LYS A 64 -5.74 -19.33 -5.34
C LYS A 64 -5.16 -18.96 -3.97
N GLU A 65 -4.19 -18.06 -3.95
CA GLU A 65 -3.52 -17.60 -2.72
C GLU A 65 -4.50 -16.84 -1.81
N GLN A 66 -5.26 -15.90 -2.37
CA GLN A 66 -6.28 -15.15 -1.64
C GLN A 66 -7.38 -16.05 -1.09
N LYS A 67 -7.77 -17.08 -1.84
CA LYS A 67 -8.71 -18.09 -1.34
C LYS A 67 -8.15 -18.85 -0.15
N SER A 68 -6.87 -19.22 -0.17
CA SER A 68 -6.24 -19.91 0.93
C SER A 68 -6.13 -19.08 2.21
N ILE A 69 -6.03 -17.75 2.07
CA ILE A 69 -6.04 -16.82 3.20
C ILE A 69 -7.43 -16.70 3.82
N LEU A 70 -8.47 -16.60 2.99
CA LEU A 70 -9.84 -16.37 3.44
C LEU A 70 -10.59 -17.64 3.86
N TYR A 71 -10.36 -18.73 3.15
CA TYR A 71 -11.02 -20.01 3.38
C TYR A 71 -10.00 -21.02 3.92
N SER A 72 -9.80 -21.02 5.23
CA SER A 72 -8.93 -22.00 5.89
C SER A 72 -9.47 -23.42 5.69
N GLN A 73 -8.63 -24.44 5.95
CA GLN A 73 -9.04 -25.87 5.88
C GLN A 73 -10.22 -26.18 6.82
N THR A 74 -10.40 -25.39 7.88
CA THR A 74 -11.53 -25.54 8.83
C THR A 74 -12.81 -24.87 8.34
N GLY A 75 -12.77 -24.14 7.21
CA GLY A 75 -13.90 -23.38 6.67
C GLY A 75 -14.29 -22.15 7.49
N VAL A 76 -13.53 -21.83 8.53
CA VAL A 76 -13.79 -20.68 9.41
C VAL A 76 -12.63 -19.70 9.25
N PHE A 77 -12.93 -18.46 8.88
CA PHE A 77 -11.97 -17.38 8.97
C PHE A 77 -11.74 -17.04 10.45
N ASN A 78 -10.52 -17.26 10.91
CA ASN A 78 -10.07 -16.92 12.28
C ASN A 78 -8.85 -16.01 12.28
N GLY A 79 -8.53 -15.44 11.12
CA GLY A 79 -7.39 -14.57 10.91
C GLY A 79 -7.65 -13.11 11.26
N SER A 80 -6.62 -12.31 11.12
CA SER A 80 -6.69 -10.85 11.21
C SER A 80 -6.54 -10.22 9.83
N TYR A 81 -7.14 -9.04 9.63
CA TYR A 81 -6.96 -8.26 8.42
C TYR A 81 -5.51 -7.79 8.22
N ALA A 82 -4.68 -7.85 9.25
CA ALA A 82 -3.26 -7.51 9.17
C ALA A 82 -2.47 -8.31 8.11
N GLN A 83 -2.99 -9.48 7.70
CA GLN A 83 -2.39 -10.32 6.66
C GLN A 83 -2.83 -9.93 5.23
N PHE A 84 -3.80 -9.03 5.08
CA PHE A 84 -4.37 -8.70 3.78
C PHE A 84 -3.58 -7.59 3.09
N ASP A 85 -3.15 -7.87 1.88
CA ASP A 85 -2.56 -6.86 1.00
C ASP A 85 -3.63 -5.93 0.38
N VAL A 86 -3.18 -4.82 -0.21
CA VAL A 86 -4.06 -3.85 -0.87
C VAL A 86 -4.97 -4.51 -1.92
N SER A 87 -4.49 -5.53 -2.64
CA SER A 87 -5.30 -6.18 -3.69
C SER A 87 -6.44 -6.99 -3.12
N LEU A 88 -6.19 -7.72 -2.04
CA LEU A 88 -7.23 -8.49 -1.36
C LEU A 88 -8.23 -7.55 -0.67
N LEU A 89 -7.74 -6.54 0.04
CA LEU A 89 -8.57 -5.52 0.70
C LEU A 89 -9.48 -4.81 -0.30
N TYR A 90 -8.93 -4.36 -1.44
CA TYR A 90 -9.73 -3.76 -2.50
C TYR A 90 -10.88 -4.68 -2.95
N ARG A 91 -10.61 -5.96 -3.17
CA ARG A 91 -11.63 -6.92 -3.61
C ARG A 91 -12.71 -7.13 -2.57
N LEU A 92 -12.33 -7.24 -1.29
CA LEU A 92 -13.29 -7.39 -0.19
C LEU A 92 -14.15 -6.13 -0.02
N ILE A 93 -13.53 -4.95 -0.01
CA ILE A 93 -14.24 -3.67 0.12
C ILE A 93 -15.24 -3.50 -1.03
N ARG A 94 -14.77 -3.64 -2.27
CA ARG A 94 -15.61 -3.48 -3.46
C ARG A 94 -16.81 -4.41 -3.49
N ASN A 95 -16.64 -5.67 -3.09
CA ASN A 95 -17.65 -6.70 -3.32
C ASN A 95 -18.51 -7.00 -2.08
N LEU A 96 -18.03 -6.69 -0.87
CA LEU A 96 -18.69 -7.09 0.37
C LEU A 96 -19.16 -5.91 1.22
N THR A 97 -18.79 -4.66 0.87
CA THR A 97 -19.24 -3.49 1.61
C THR A 97 -20.33 -2.72 0.84
N ARG A 98 -20.95 -1.75 1.51
CA ARG A 98 -21.94 -0.85 0.89
C ARG A 98 -21.33 0.45 0.38
N ILE A 99 -20.02 0.50 0.15
CA ILE A 99 -19.38 1.65 -0.46
C ILE A 99 -19.82 1.71 -1.92
N HIS A 100 -20.55 2.78 -2.26
CA HIS A 100 -20.95 3.03 -3.64
C HIS A 100 -19.72 3.27 -4.51
N ASP A 101 -19.79 2.83 -5.76
CA ASP A 101 -18.76 3.08 -6.75
C ASP A 101 -18.55 4.58 -7.01
N HIS A 102 -17.37 4.92 -7.47
CA HIS A 102 -17.05 6.27 -7.91
C HIS A 102 -17.66 6.55 -9.31
N LYS A 103 -17.63 7.80 -9.78
CA LYS A 103 -18.33 8.27 -10.99
C LYS A 103 -18.11 7.42 -12.24
N THR A 104 -16.91 6.86 -12.41
CA THR A 104 -16.57 6.02 -13.57
C THR A 104 -16.73 4.52 -13.30
N GLY A 105 -17.14 4.13 -12.08
CA GLY A 105 -17.37 2.75 -11.65
C GLY A 105 -16.09 2.00 -11.25
N TRP A 106 -16.23 1.05 -10.32
CA TRP A 106 -15.13 0.23 -9.84
C TRP A 106 -14.35 -0.45 -10.97
N GLY A 107 -13.03 -0.44 -10.86
CA GLY A 107 -12.11 -1.04 -11.83
C GLY A 107 -11.63 -0.10 -12.93
N ASN A 108 -12.27 1.06 -13.09
CA ASN A 108 -11.88 2.10 -14.01
C ASN A 108 -11.03 3.18 -13.31
N GLU A 109 -10.33 4.00 -14.08
CA GLU A 109 -9.63 5.15 -13.54
C GLU A 109 -10.63 6.19 -13.04
N PRO A 110 -10.53 6.66 -11.79
CA PRO A 110 -11.42 7.68 -11.25
C PRO A 110 -11.24 9.03 -11.94
N ASP A 111 -12.34 9.75 -12.12
CA ASP A 111 -12.28 11.15 -12.52
C ASP A 111 -11.37 11.94 -11.54
N ILE A 112 -10.54 12.84 -12.08
CA ILE A 112 -9.56 13.60 -11.29
C ILE A 112 -10.23 14.46 -10.20
N THR A 113 -11.46 14.88 -10.42
CA THR A 113 -12.24 15.68 -9.47
C THR A 113 -13.03 14.86 -8.46
N ASP A 114 -13.08 13.53 -8.62
CA ASP A 114 -13.80 12.65 -7.72
C ASP A 114 -12.97 12.35 -6.47
N ASN A 115 -13.37 12.91 -5.35
CA ASN A 115 -12.72 12.73 -4.04
C ASN A 115 -13.49 11.75 -3.13
N SER A 116 -14.41 10.94 -3.68
CA SER A 116 -15.12 9.92 -2.92
C SER A 116 -14.16 8.89 -2.34
N ILE A 117 -14.60 8.21 -1.27
CA ILE A 117 -13.82 7.12 -0.67
C ILE A 117 -13.52 6.03 -1.72
N ALA A 118 -14.49 5.69 -2.57
CA ALA A 118 -14.31 4.70 -3.63
C ALA A 118 -13.24 5.12 -4.64
N ALA A 119 -13.24 6.40 -5.06
CA ALA A 119 -12.23 6.94 -5.96
C ALA A 119 -10.82 6.87 -5.37
N ASN A 120 -10.67 7.20 -4.08
CA ASN A 120 -9.37 7.13 -3.40
C ASN A 120 -8.89 5.69 -3.21
N ILE A 121 -9.78 4.75 -2.88
CA ILE A 121 -9.46 3.31 -2.81
C ILE A 121 -9.01 2.79 -4.18
N GLU A 122 -9.71 3.18 -5.25
CA GLU A 122 -9.35 2.80 -6.62
C GLU A 122 -7.97 3.33 -7.02
N ARG A 123 -7.65 4.60 -6.70
CA ARG A 123 -6.32 5.19 -6.94
C ARG A 123 -5.22 4.43 -6.20
N ILE A 124 -5.44 4.05 -4.93
CA ILE A 124 -4.48 3.22 -4.19
C ILE A 124 -4.26 1.88 -4.89
N ARG A 125 -5.32 1.22 -5.39
CA ARG A 125 -5.21 -0.02 -6.18
C ARG A 125 -4.37 0.18 -7.45
N ILE A 126 -4.63 1.26 -8.19
CA ILE A 126 -3.90 1.58 -9.42
C ILE A 126 -2.43 1.81 -9.10
N LEU A 127 -2.11 2.65 -8.10
CA LEU A 127 -0.74 2.90 -7.65
C LEU A 127 -0.03 1.60 -7.23
N ARG A 128 -0.72 0.75 -6.45
CA ARG A 128 -0.16 -0.56 -6.07
C ARG A 128 0.15 -1.42 -7.31
N ASN A 129 -0.76 -1.49 -8.27
CA ASN A 129 -0.54 -2.30 -9.47
C ASN A 129 0.61 -1.76 -10.32
N THR A 130 0.76 -0.44 -10.40
CA THR A 130 1.85 0.20 -11.13
C THR A 130 3.21 -0.05 -10.48
N TYR A 131 3.30 0.07 -9.15
CA TYR A 131 4.60 0.09 -8.45
C TYR A 131 4.93 -1.21 -7.70
N ALA A 132 4.00 -2.14 -7.51
CA ALA A 132 4.29 -3.40 -6.79
C ALA A 132 5.10 -4.41 -7.60
N HIS A 133 5.09 -4.32 -8.92
CA HIS A 133 5.75 -5.25 -9.84
C HIS A 133 7.00 -4.67 -10.50
N CYS A 134 7.39 -3.46 -10.17
CA CYS A 134 8.67 -2.90 -10.62
C CYS A 134 9.80 -3.65 -9.90
N SER A 135 10.29 -4.71 -10.53
CA SER A 135 11.53 -5.40 -10.12
C SER A 135 12.76 -4.49 -10.15
N THR A 136 12.67 -3.37 -10.85
CA THR A 136 13.55 -2.21 -10.80
C THR A 136 12.77 -1.06 -10.17
N SER A 137 12.99 -0.86 -8.90
CA SER A 137 12.40 0.24 -8.12
C SER A 137 12.90 1.64 -8.52
N HIS A 138 13.41 1.76 -9.74
CA HIS A 138 14.03 2.99 -10.25
C HIS A 138 12.96 4.04 -10.56
N LEU A 139 12.74 4.97 -9.64
CA LEU A 139 11.73 6.00 -9.73
C LEU A 139 12.39 7.40 -9.71
N PRO A 140 12.41 8.11 -10.85
CA PRO A 140 12.97 9.46 -10.94
C PRO A 140 12.31 10.43 -9.96
N GLU A 141 13.05 11.41 -9.47
CA GLU A 141 12.61 12.33 -8.42
C GLU A 141 11.29 13.03 -8.75
N LYS A 142 11.16 13.57 -9.95
CA LYS A 142 9.95 14.28 -10.38
C LYS A 142 8.72 13.38 -10.38
N GLU A 143 8.88 12.13 -10.78
CA GLU A 143 7.80 11.13 -10.76
C GLU A 143 7.49 10.72 -9.32
N PHE A 144 8.52 10.51 -8.50
CA PHE A 144 8.37 10.21 -7.08
C PHE A 144 7.55 11.27 -6.35
N GLU A 145 7.86 12.56 -6.55
CA GLU A 145 7.10 13.66 -5.93
C GLU A 145 5.61 13.62 -6.30
N GLN A 146 5.31 13.34 -7.56
CA GLN A 146 3.92 13.27 -8.03
C GLN A 146 3.19 12.05 -7.43
N VAL A 147 3.84 10.89 -7.47
CA VAL A 147 3.30 9.64 -6.90
C VAL A 147 3.07 9.80 -5.39
N TRP A 148 4.04 10.40 -4.70
CA TRP A 148 3.94 10.64 -3.27
C TRP A 148 2.77 11.56 -2.90
N LYS A 149 2.61 12.66 -3.62
CA LYS A 149 1.45 13.56 -3.47
C LYS A 149 0.14 12.81 -3.67
N ASN A 150 0.05 11.94 -4.66
CA ASN A 150 -1.14 11.14 -4.91
C ASN A 150 -1.43 10.17 -3.77
N ILE A 151 -0.41 9.49 -3.23
CA ILE A 151 -0.55 8.59 -2.07
C ILE A 151 -1.11 9.36 -0.86
N ILE A 152 -0.48 10.48 -0.50
CA ILE A 152 -0.91 11.30 0.63
C ILE A 152 -2.35 11.82 0.43
N SER A 153 -2.67 12.30 -0.77
CA SER A 153 -4.03 12.77 -1.09
C SER A 153 -5.08 11.67 -0.89
N CYS A 154 -4.78 10.44 -1.34
CA CYS A 154 -5.68 9.30 -1.14
C CYS A 154 -5.83 8.94 0.34
N ILE A 155 -4.72 8.89 1.08
CA ILE A 155 -4.73 8.60 2.52
C ILE A 155 -5.61 9.62 3.25
N CYS A 156 -5.33 10.92 3.09
CA CYS A 156 -6.09 12.00 3.74
C CYS A 156 -7.57 11.97 3.32
N GLY A 157 -7.85 11.68 2.04
CA GLY A 157 -9.22 11.58 1.53
C GLY A 157 -10.03 10.47 2.21
N ILE A 158 -9.40 9.32 2.45
CA ILE A 158 -10.04 8.20 3.14
C ILE A 158 -10.11 8.44 4.66
N GLU A 159 -9.03 8.91 5.30
CA GLU A 159 -9.00 9.18 6.75
C GLU A 159 -10.11 10.12 7.20
N ARG A 160 -10.44 11.15 6.39
CA ARG A 160 -11.55 12.07 6.68
C ARG A 160 -12.92 11.40 6.74
N THR A 161 -13.07 10.22 6.17
CA THR A 161 -14.33 9.45 6.20
C THR A 161 -14.40 8.50 7.39
N LEU A 162 -13.28 8.25 8.07
CA LEU A 162 -13.21 7.37 9.22
C LEU A 162 -13.64 8.10 10.52
N PRO A 163 -14.25 7.39 11.47
CA PRO A 163 -14.57 7.97 12.76
C PRO A 163 -13.31 8.40 13.52
N GLY A 164 -13.38 9.51 14.25
CA GLY A 164 -12.31 9.95 15.15
C GLY A 164 -11.28 10.91 14.56
N GLN A 165 -11.41 11.33 13.30
CA GLN A 165 -10.53 12.35 12.66
C GLN A 165 -9.03 12.13 12.93
N SER A 166 -8.56 10.92 12.76
CA SER A 166 -7.16 10.54 12.96
C SER A 166 -6.30 10.92 11.75
N THR A 167 -5.05 11.30 11.97
CA THR A 167 -4.00 11.46 10.95
C THR A 167 -2.99 10.30 10.97
N LYS A 168 -3.35 9.22 11.63
CA LYS A 168 -2.47 8.07 11.91
C LYS A 168 -1.78 7.51 10.66
N PHE A 169 -2.51 7.38 9.56
CA PHE A 169 -1.99 6.75 8.34
C PHE A 169 -1.20 7.77 7.50
N GLU A 170 -1.60 9.04 7.51
CA GLU A 170 -0.82 10.13 6.95
C GLU A 170 0.51 10.27 7.68
N ASP A 171 0.52 10.24 9.01
CA ASP A 171 1.72 10.33 9.82
C ASP A 171 2.63 9.13 9.61
N GLY A 172 2.08 7.91 9.53
CA GLY A 172 2.84 6.72 9.18
C GLY A 172 3.50 6.79 7.79
N ALA A 173 2.85 7.41 6.81
CA ALA A 173 3.47 7.67 5.50
C ALA A 173 4.60 8.70 5.61
N LYS A 174 4.42 9.79 6.37
CA LYS A 174 5.47 10.80 6.64
C LYS A 174 6.68 10.20 7.33
N GLU A 175 6.49 9.28 8.27
CA GLU A 175 7.59 8.57 8.93
C GLU A 175 8.43 7.75 7.94
N ILE A 176 7.79 7.06 6.99
CA ILE A 176 8.50 6.32 5.93
C ILE A 176 9.33 7.28 5.08
N LEU A 177 8.77 8.43 4.68
CA LEU A 177 9.49 9.43 3.89
C LEU A 177 10.69 10.00 4.65
N ASN A 178 10.51 10.32 5.93
CA ASN A 178 11.59 10.86 6.77
C ASN A 178 12.72 9.84 6.96
N ALA A 179 12.39 8.57 7.16
CA ALA A 179 13.38 7.49 7.27
C ALA A 179 14.20 7.34 5.98
N ALA A 180 13.55 7.44 4.81
CA ALA A 180 14.23 7.40 3.51
C ALA A 180 15.19 8.57 3.32
N LYS A 181 14.82 9.80 3.70
CA LYS A 181 15.68 11.00 3.65
C LYS A 181 16.88 10.89 4.59
N THR A 182 16.68 10.41 5.80
CA THR A 182 17.77 10.20 6.78
C THR A 182 18.82 9.21 6.24
N GLN A 183 18.38 8.15 5.55
CA GLN A 183 19.29 7.20 4.92
C GLN A 183 20.10 7.85 3.77
N GLU A 184 19.50 8.77 3.02
CA GLU A 184 20.18 9.55 1.97
C GLU A 184 21.29 10.39 2.56
N ASP A 185 21.01 11.19 3.60
CA ASP A 185 21.97 12.06 4.28
C ASP A 185 23.16 11.28 4.85
N LEU A 186 22.89 10.12 5.48
CA LEU A 186 23.94 9.24 6.01
C LEU A 186 24.84 8.69 4.89
N GLY A 187 24.25 8.31 3.75
CA GLY A 187 24.97 7.80 2.59
C GLY A 187 25.89 8.84 1.98
N GLU A 188 25.42 10.07 1.79
CA GLU A 188 26.22 11.17 1.29
C GLU A 188 27.40 11.52 2.22
N ASN A 189 27.16 11.55 3.53
CA ASN A 189 28.19 11.84 4.52
C ASN A 189 29.30 10.77 4.51
N LEU A 190 28.95 9.49 4.41
CA LEU A 190 29.92 8.39 4.31
C LEU A 190 30.76 8.49 3.04
N THR A 191 30.17 8.90 1.93
CA THR A 191 30.88 9.06 0.65
C THR A 191 31.85 10.24 0.71
N LYS A 192 31.47 11.36 1.32
CA LYS A 192 32.33 12.52 1.55
C LYS A 192 33.54 12.18 2.46
N CYS A 193 33.31 11.41 3.52
CA CYS A 193 34.38 10.95 4.42
C CYS A 193 35.39 10.04 3.70
N LYS A 194 34.94 9.12 2.85
CA LYS A 194 35.84 8.24 2.07
C LYS A 194 36.63 9.01 1.02
N GLY A 195 36.01 10.01 0.36
CA GLY A 195 36.70 10.88 -0.59
C GLY A 195 37.83 11.68 0.03
N ASN A 196 37.65 12.17 1.25
CA ASN A 196 38.68 12.92 1.99
C ASN A 196 39.85 12.04 2.44
N LEU A 197 39.63 10.78 2.72
CA LEU A 197 40.70 9.84 3.11
C LEU A 197 41.58 9.42 1.94
N SER A 198 41.07 9.40 0.71
CA SER A 198 41.86 9.09 -0.49
C SER A 198 42.78 10.24 -0.94
N HIS A 199 42.62 11.45 -0.40
CA HIS A 199 43.51 12.59 -0.70
C HIS A 199 44.70 12.70 0.28
N PHE A 200 44.75 11.85 1.31
CA PHE A 200 45.83 11.83 2.29
C PHE A 200 46.77 10.60 2.16
N MET A 201 46.62 9.80 1.13
CA MET A 201 47.49 8.69 0.77
C MET A 201 48.18 9.01 -0.58
#